data_aca2d00337025f68424e7425c15009a4
#
_entry.id   aca2d00337025f68424e7425c15009a4
#
_cell.length_a   1.000
_cell.length_b   1.000
_cell.length_c   1.000
_cell.angle_alpha   90.00
_cell.angle_beta   90.00
_cell.angle_gamma   90.00
#
_symmetry.space_group_name_H-M   'P 1'
#
loop_
_entity.id
_entity.type
_entity.pdbx_description
1 polymer ?
#
loop_
_entity_poly.entity_id
_entity_poly.type
_entity_poly.pdbx_seq_one_letter_code
_entity_poly.pdbx_strand_id
1 'polypeptide(L)'
;IRLLYVAITRAEKRMFIVDTTKKDILKQPVDLSLLSQRGGMTALIYSAMKDDPYFKLTEVDEMDVEKEKEIPKTYVKELPHLTIQPALLSSLYTPSSTEFKELPVLDETSKLAGSKYGTKMHEIMEALPNKLWTMQDLEAYALSTTDKQRILAFSQSDIYQQCLSMEIHKEFPFYVEQNGERITGTMDFLAMNDSNIILIDYKTDNAPEIEIKQRYSPQLKTYMKALSIMYPNKEVKAYAYSFHHESFIQI
;
A
#
# COMPACT_ATOMS: atom_id res chain seq x y z
N ILE A 1 -8.25 -5.51 -10.95
CA ILE A 1 -7.99 -4.13 -11.39
C ILE A 1 -6.82 -3.52 -10.61
N ARG A 2 -6.78 -3.53 -9.25
CA ARG A 2 -5.68 -2.97 -8.44
C ARG A 2 -4.31 -3.57 -8.81
N LEU A 3 -4.21 -4.89 -8.96
CA LEU A 3 -2.96 -5.56 -9.33
C LEU A 3 -2.46 -5.14 -10.71
N LEU A 4 -3.37 -4.96 -11.67
CA LEU A 4 -3.05 -4.48 -13.01
C LEU A 4 -2.54 -3.03 -12.96
N TYR A 5 -3.20 -2.17 -12.20
CA TYR A 5 -2.78 -0.79 -11.99
C TYR A 5 -1.36 -0.72 -11.44
N VAL A 6 -1.05 -1.50 -10.40
CA VAL A 6 0.31 -1.57 -9.81
C VAL A 6 1.32 -2.07 -10.84
N ALA A 7 1.00 -3.08 -11.64
CA ALA A 7 1.89 -3.60 -12.68
C ALA A 7 2.18 -2.54 -13.76
N ILE A 8 1.14 -1.84 -14.22
CA ILE A 8 1.26 -0.82 -15.27
C ILE A 8 2.07 0.39 -14.77
N THR A 9 1.87 0.83 -13.54
CA THR A 9 2.51 2.03 -12.99
C THR A 9 3.96 1.82 -12.57
N ARG A 10 4.47 0.57 -12.55
CA ARG A 10 5.88 0.29 -12.20
C ARG A 10 6.84 0.29 -13.39
N ALA A 11 6.34 0.36 -14.61
CA ALA A 11 7.19 0.40 -15.80
C ALA A 11 7.75 1.82 -16.02
N GLU A 12 9.06 2.00 -15.87
CA GLU A 12 9.71 3.30 -16.06
C GLU A 12 9.86 3.69 -17.55
N LYS A 13 10.07 2.74 -18.44
CA LYS A 13 10.39 3.02 -19.86
C LYS A 13 9.52 2.24 -20.83
N ARG A 14 9.33 0.96 -20.61
CA ARG A 14 8.59 0.06 -21.51
C ARG A 14 7.90 -1.01 -20.71
N MET A 15 6.70 -1.39 -21.14
CA MET A 15 5.96 -2.51 -20.61
C MET A 15 5.56 -3.45 -21.74
N PHE A 16 5.73 -4.75 -21.50
CA PHE A 16 5.28 -5.79 -22.42
C PHE A 16 4.20 -6.59 -21.72
N ILE A 17 3.05 -6.73 -22.37
CA ILE A 17 1.95 -7.56 -21.92
C ILE A 17 1.87 -8.72 -22.89
N VAL A 18 2.06 -9.94 -22.39
CA VAL A 18 1.98 -11.17 -23.16
C VAL A 18 0.75 -11.95 -22.70
N ASP A 19 -0.14 -12.27 -23.62
CA ASP A 19 -1.35 -13.05 -23.33
C ASP A 19 -1.75 -13.88 -24.53
N THR A 20 -2.47 -14.97 -24.26
CA THR A 20 -3.11 -15.81 -25.28
C THR A 20 -4.59 -15.49 -25.30
N THR A 21 -5.03 -14.66 -26.24
CA THR A 21 -6.42 -14.26 -26.37
C THR A 21 -6.94 -14.51 -27.78
N LYS A 22 -8.25 -14.72 -27.91
CA LYS A 22 -8.89 -14.82 -29.22
C LYS A 22 -9.09 -13.42 -29.81
N LYS A 23 -8.82 -13.24 -31.10
CA LYS A 23 -8.97 -11.95 -31.82
C LYS A 23 -10.37 -11.33 -31.65
N ASP A 24 -11.39 -12.16 -31.53
CA ASP A 24 -12.77 -11.69 -31.40
C ASP A 24 -13.05 -10.99 -30.08
N ILE A 25 -12.31 -11.32 -29.00
CA ILE A 25 -12.45 -10.66 -27.71
C ILE A 25 -11.97 -9.21 -27.77
N LEU A 26 -10.94 -8.90 -28.57
CA LEU A 26 -10.42 -7.54 -28.74
C LEU A 26 -11.41 -6.61 -29.46
N LYS A 27 -12.36 -7.18 -30.19
CA LYS A 27 -13.39 -6.45 -30.96
C LYS A 27 -14.70 -6.25 -30.19
N GLN A 28 -14.86 -6.88 -29.03
CA GLN A 28 -16.07 -6.78 -28.22
C GLN A 28 -16.23 -5.39 -27.59
N PRO A 29 -17.46 -4.93 -27.35
CA PRO A 29 -17.72 -3.74 -26.57
C PRO A 29 -17.09 -3.87 -25.17
N VAL A 30 -16.57 -2.77 -24.66
CA VAL A 30 -15.94 -2.76 -23.34
C VAL A 30 -17.00 -2.88 -22.26
N ASP A 31 -17.03 -4.03 -21.60
CA ASP A 31 -17.89 -4.30 -20.46
C ASP A 31 -17.08 -5.00 -19.36
N LEU A 32 -17.45 -4.77 -18.11
CA LEU A 32 -16.82 -5.43 -16.95
C LEU A 32 -17.01 -6.96 -16.97
N SER A 33 -18.00 -7.48 -17.68
CA SER A 33 -18.18 -8.92 -17.91
C SER A 33 -16.99 -9.57 -18.61
N LEU A 34 -16.19 -8.80 -19.37
CA LEU A 34 -14.95 -9.27 -19.97
C LEU A 34 -13.93 -9.76 -18.93
N LEU A 35 -13.94 -9.22 -17.72
CA LEU A 35 -13.01 -9.64 -16.66
C LEU A 35 -13.16 -11.12 -16.26
N SER A 36 -14.32 -11.69 -16.46
CA SER A 36 -14.59 -13.12 -16.20
C SER A 36 -14.17 -14.03 -17.34
N GLN A 37 -13.82 -13.48 -18.50
CA GLN A 37 -13.43 -14.23 -19.70
C GLN A 37 -11.91 -14.37 -19.81
N ARG A 38 -11.44 -15.47 -20.39
CA ARG A 38 -10.00 -15.64 -20.70
C ARG A 38 -9.59 -14.59 -21.74
N GLY A 39 -8.55 -13.79 -21.42
CA GLY A 39 -8.11 -12.68 -22.25
C GLY A 39 -8.91 -11.39 -22.10
N GLY A 40 -9.92 -11.36 -21.23
CA GLY A 40 -10.76 -10.17 -21.02
C GLY A 40 -9.99 -8.99 -20.46
N MET A 41 -8.99 -9.22 -19.62
CA MET A 41 -8.10 -8.17 -19.13
C MET A 41 -7.32 -7.52 -20.27
N THR A 42 -6.77 -8.33 -21.19
CA THR A 42 -6.06 -7.84 -22.38
C THR A 42 -6.99 -7.05 -23.30
N ALA A 43 -8.24 -7.47 -23.44
CA ALA A 43 -9.24 -6.74 -24.22
C ALA A 43 -9.54 -5.36 -23.62
N LEU A 44 -9.64 -5.24 -22.29
CA LEU A 44 -9.82 -3.95 -21.60
C LEU A 44 -8.62 -3.03 -21.82
N ILE A 45 -7.40 -3.55 -21.65
CA ILE A 45 -6.16 -2.77 -21.88
C ILE A 45 -6.09 -2.33 -23.35
N TYR A 46 -6.32 -3.25 -24.29
CA TYR A 46 -6.33 -2.93 -25.71
C TYR A 46 -7.33 -1.82 -26.04
N SER A 47 -8.55 -1.93 -25.54
CA SER A 47 -9.58 -0.92 -25.79
C SER A 47 -9.23 0.46 -25.23
N ALA A 48 -8.57 0.51 -24.07
CA ALA A 48 -8.14 1.76 -23.45
C ALA A 48 -6.93 2.40 -24.16
N MET A 49 -6.08 1.58 -24.81
CA MET A 49 -4.78 2.04 -25.30
C MET A 49 -4.65 1.99 -26.84
N LYS A 50 -5.61 1.42 -27.58
CA LYS A 50 -5.51 1.21 -29.03
C LYS A 50 -5.23 2.48 -29.83
N ASP A 51 -5.68 3.63 -29.33
CA ASP A 51 -5.53 4.94 -29.96
C ASP A 51 -4.30 5.70 -29.46
N ASP A 52 -3.51 5.12 -28.52
CA ASP A 52 -2.28 5.71 -28.01
C ASP A 52 -1.13 5.50 -29.00
N PRO A 53 -0.40 6.55 -29.40
CA PRO A 53 0.68 6.46 -30.40
C PRO A 53 1.86 5.59 -29.95
N TYR A 54 2.01 5.34 -28.66
CA TYR A 54 3.08 4.49 -28.09
C TYR A 54 2.64 3.05 -27.85
N PHE A 55 1.34 2.75 -28.00
CA PHE A 55 0.84 1.38 -27.89
C PHE A 55 1.02 0.62 -29.19
N LYS A 56 1.59 -0.58 -29.11
CA LYS A 56 1.78 -1.48 -30.26
C LYS A 56 1.23 -2.86 -29.92
N LEU A 57 0.28 -3.34 -30.70
CA LEU A 57 -0.18 -4.71 -30.69
C LEU A 57 0.65 -5.53 -31.69
N THR A 58 1.32 -6.57 -31.22
CA THR A 58 2.02 -7.53 -32.06
C THR A 58 1.38 -8.90 -31.89
N GLU A 59 0.90 -9.48 -32.97
CA GLU A 59 0.39 -10.86 -33.00
C GLU A 59 1.56 -11.79 -33.30
N VAL A 60 1.66 -12.87 -32.54
CA VAL A 60 2.65 -13.93 -32.76
C VAL A 60 1.86 -15.21 -33.01
N ASP A 61 1.85 -15.69 -34.24
CA ASP A 61 1.30 -17.00 -34.61
C ASP A 61 2.35 -18.06 -34.23
N GLU A 62 2.01 -18.99 -33.35
CA GLU A 62 2.86 -20.06 -32.83
C GLU A 62 4.32 -19.68 -32.60
N MET A 63 4.69 -19.47 -31.35
CA MET A 63 6.11 -19.46 -31.01
C MET A 63 6.62 -20.89 -31.16
N ASP A 64 7.53 -21.12 -32.14
CA ASP A 64 8.46 -22.22 -32.08
C ASP A 64 9.23 -22.07 -30.77
N VAL A 65 8.77 -22.76 -29.75
CA VAL A 65 9.51 -22.90 -28.52
C VAL A 65 10.69 -23.80 -28.90
N GLU A 66 11.77 -23.20 -29.39
CA GLU A 66 13.05 -23.91 -29.40
C GLU A 66 13.23 -24.41 -27.96
N LYS A 67 13.27 -25.76 -27.82
CA LYS A 67 13.57 -26.40 -26.54
C LYS A 67 14.76 -25.69 -25.94
N GLU A 68 14.59 -25.11 -24.77
CA GLU A 68 15.65 -24.44 -24.01
C GLU A 68 16.92 -25.29 -24.12
N LYS A 69 17.91 -24.81 -24.88
CA LYS A 69 19.26 -25.27 -24.69
C LYS A 69 19.62 -24.89 -23.28
N GLU A 70 19.89 -25.89 -22.45
CA GLU A 70 20.38 -25.69 -21.08
C GLU A 70 21.42 -24.57 -21.11
N ILE A 71 21.05 -23.43 -20.55
CA ILE A 71 21.99 -22.30 -20.40
C ILE A 71 23.04 -22.79 -19.43
N PRO A 72 24.32 -22.93 -19.84
CA PRO A 72 25.35 -23.36 -18.93
C PRO A 72 25.41 -22.37 -17.78
N LYS A 73 25.36 -22.85 -16.53
CA LYS A 73 25.33 -22.08 -15.28
C LYS A 73 26.60 -21.24 -15.01
N THR A 74 27.32 -20.84 -16.03
CA THR A 74 28.56 -20.08 -15.93
C THR A 74 28.49 -18.81 -16.78
N TYR A 75 27.66 -17.87 -16.33
CA TYR A 75 27.85 -16.46 -16.68
C TYR A 75 27.50 -15.60 -15.45
N VAL A 76 28.38 -15.62 -14.46
CA VAL A 76 28.57 -14.47 -13.61
C VAL A 76 29.44 -13.50 -14.40
N LYS A 77 28.85 -12.77 -15.32
CA LYS A 77 29.51 -11.61 -15.89
C LYS A 77 29.48 -10.56 -14.79
N GLU A 78 30.61 -10.20 -14.24
CA GLU A 78 30.74 -9.06 -13.35
C GLU A 78 30.06 -7.87 -14.05
N LEU A 79 28.96 -7.43 -13.48
CA LEU A 79 28.29 -6.21 -13.93
C LEU A 79 29.28 -5.07 -13.71
N PRO A 80 29.57 -4.23 -14.73
CA PRO A 80 30.38 -3.07 -14.51
C PRO A 80 29.78 -2.26 -13.37
N HIS A 81 30.62 -1.85 -12.40
CA HIS A 81 30.21 -0.96 -11.32
C HIS A 81 29.66 0.32 -11.95
N LEU A 82 28.35 0.40 -12.08
CA LEU A 82 27.65 1.63 -12.39
C LEU A 82 27.72 2.50 -11.14
N THR A 83 28.64 3.44 -11.15
CA THR A 83 28.65 4.53 -10.16
C THR A 83 27.45 5.42 -10.47
N ILE A 84 26.31 5.13 -9.87
CA ILE A 84 25.15 6.00 -9.91
C ILE A 84 25.50 7.21 -9.05
N GLN A 85 25.66 8.38 -9.66
CA GLN A 85 25.76 9.62 -8.91
C GLN A 85 24.40 9.93 -8.30
N PRO A 86 24.27 10.07 -6.97
CA PRO A 86 22.98 10.23 -6.30
C PRO A 86 22.46 11.68 -6.32
N ALA A 87 22.69 12.44 -7.37
CA ALA A 87 22.55 13.88 -7.31
C ALA A 87 21.28 14.49 -7.92
N LEU A 88 20.29 13.72 -8.37
CA LEU A 88 19.09 14.34 -8.99
C LEU A 88 17.73 13.66 -8.70
N LEU A 89 17.68 12.66 -7.84
CA LEU A 89 16.42 11.96 -7.54
C LEU A 89 15.81 12.30 -6.16
N SER A 90 16.49 13.10 -5.35
CA SER A 90 16.01 13.41 -4.00
C SER A 90 14.84 14.41 -3.94
N SER A 91 14.52 15.07 -5.05
CA SER A 91 13.44 16.07 -5.09
C SER A 91 12.12 15.58 -5.70
N LEU A 92 12.08 14.35 -6.22
CA LEU A 92 10.90 13.82 -6.94
C LEU A 92 10.22 12.63 -6.26
N TYR A 93 10.74 12.15 -5.13
CA TYR A 93 10.25 10.93 -4.51
C TYR A 93 10.02 11.16 -3.02
N THR A 94 8.76 11.25 -2.59
CA THR A 94 8.39 11.01 -1.20
C THR A 94 8.22 9.50 -1.04
N PRO A 95 9.09 8.83 -0.25
CA PRO A 95 8.99 7.40 -0.08
C PRO A 95 7.62 7.03 0.49
N SER A 96 7.02 5.94 -0.01
CA SER A 96 5.83 5.37 0.61
C SER A 96 6.15 4.97 2.04
N SER A 97 5.14 4.85 2.89
CA SER A 97 5.27 4.53 4.32
C SER A 97 6.12 3.28 4.63
N THR A 98 6.35 2.43 3.63
CA THR A 98 7.21 1.25 3.71
C THR A 98 8.71 1.54 3.58
N GLU A 99 9.11 2.71 3.04
CA GLU A 99 10.53 3.03 2.78
C GLU A 99 11.21 3.86 3.88
N PHE A 100 10.45 4.41 4.83
CA PHE A 100 11.01 5.08 6.01
C PHE A 100 11.61 4.13 7.06
N LYS A 101 11.72 2.84 6.73
CA LYS A 101 12.34 1.85 7.62
C LYS A 101 13.85 1.75 7.41
N GLU A 102 14.61 2.75 7.80
CA GLU A 102 15.97 2.50 8.30
C GLU A 102 15.84 1.86 9.67
N LEU A 103 15.70 0.53 9.68
CA LEU A 103 15.71 -0.27 10.89
C LEU A 103 17.16 -0.35 11.41
N PRO A 104 17.41 -0.22 12.72
CA PRO A 104 18.68 -0.63 13.30
C PRO A 104 18.92 -2.11 12.93
N VAL A 105 20.19 -2.44 12.66
CA VAL A 105 20.64 -3.77 12.26
C VAL A 105 20.32 -4.79 13.35
N LEU A 106 19.12 -5.38 13.26
CA LEU A 106 18.72 -6.57 13.97
C LEU A 106 18.68 -7.73 12.96
N ASP A 107 19.01 -8.91 13.43
CA ASP A 107 19.08 -10.17 12.68
C ASP A 107 17.98 -10.30 11.61
N GLU A 108 18.34 -10.71 10.39
CA GLU A 108 17.42 -10.78 9.23
C GLU A 108 16.19 -11.64 9.49
N THR A 109 16.31 -12.66 10.34
CA THR A 109 15.22 -13.56 10.74
C THR A 109 14.18 -12.85 11.60
N SER A 110 14.60 -11.95 12.49
CA SER A 110 13.70 -11.16 13.35
C SER A 110 12.97 -10.06 12.59
N LYS A 111 13.60 -9.50 11.56
CA LYS A 111 12.98 -8.49 10.66
C LYS A 111 11.84 -9.07 9.83
N LEU A 112 12.04 -10.26 9.26
CA LEU A 112 11.02 -10.95 8.48
C LEU A 112 9.81 -11.35 9.33
N ALA A 113 10.03 -11.79 10.56
CA ALA A 113 8.95 -12.13 11.50
C ALA A 113 8.17 -10.89 11.95
N GLY A 114 8.85 -9.79 12.27
CA GLY A 114 8.23 -8.53 12.64
C GLY A 114 7.42 -7.89 11.51
N SER A 115 7.92 -7.94 10.28
CA SER A 115 7.21 -7.45 9.09
C SER A 115 5.92 -8.25 8.84
N LYS A 116 5.98 -9.59 8.93
CA LYS A 116 4.79 -10.45 8.77
C LYS A 116 3.75 -10.23 9.86
N TYR A 117 4.19 -10.03 11.10
CA TYR A 117 3.30 -9.73 12.21
C TYR A 117 2.62 -8.38 12.02
N GLY A 118 3.37 -7.34 11.65
CA GLY A 118 2.81 -6.03 11.34
C GLY A 118 1.74 -6.09 10.26
N THR A 119 2.07 -6.71 9.11
CA THR A 119 1.12 -6.88 7.99
C THR A 119 -0.16 -7.59 8.46
N LYS A 120 -0.02 -8.69 9.20
CA LYS A 120 -1.18 -9.43 9.72
C LYS A 120 -2.07 -8.56 10.63
N MET A 121 -1.48 -7.75 11.51
CA MET A 121 -2.24 -6.86 12.39
C MET A 121 -3.00 -5.80 11.58
N HIS A 122 -2.39 -5.18 10.58
CA HIS A 122 -3.06 -4.21 9.70
C HIS A 122 -4.22 -4.85 8.92
N GLU A 123 -4.02 -6.03 8.32
CA GLU A 123 -5.08 -6.77 7.61
C GLU A 123 -6.29 -7.07 8.52
N ILE A 124 -6.05 -7.43 9.78
CA ILE A 124 -7.13 -7.68 10.75
C ILE A 124 -7.85 -6.39 11.09
N MET A 125 -7.11 -5.30 11.38
CA MET A 125 -7.72 -4.01 11.69
C MET A 125 -8.52 -3.45 10.51
N GLU A 126 -8.08 -3.67 9.27
CA GLU A 126 -8.84 -3.34 8.07
C GLU A 126 -10.14 -4.13 7.98
N ALA A 127 -10.08 -5.45 8.24
CA ALA A 127 -11.22 -6.36 8.07
C ALA A 127 -12.29 -6.21 9.17
N LEU A 128 -11.94 -5.73 10.36
CA LEU A 128 -12.87 -5.60 11.48
C LEU A 128 -13.96 -4.54 11.19
N PRO A 129 -15.23 -4.79 11.55
CA PRO A 129 -16.32 -3.82 11.31
C PRO A 129 -16.18 -2.57 12.17
N ASN A 130 -16.78 -1.44 11.72
CA ASN A 130 -16.75 -0.17 12.43
C ASN A 130 -17.78 -0.17 13.59
N LYS A 131 -17.46 -0.82 14.67
CA LYS A 131 -18.25 -0.92 15.92
C LYS A 131 -17.32 -1.16 17.10
N LEU A 132 -17.85 -1.14 18.32
CA LEU A 132 -17.12 -1.67 19.48
C LEU A 132 -16.97 -3.19 19.33
N TRP A 133 -15.72 -3.66 19.44
CA TRP A 133 -15.41 -5.08 19.25
C TRP A 133 -15.49 -5.84 20.57
N THR A 134 -15.83 -7.11 20.48
CA THR A 134 -15.85 -8.08 21.57
C THR A 134 -14.86 -9.20 21.29
N MET A 135 -14.56 -10.03 22.28
CA MET A 135 -13.73 -11.22 22.08
C MET A 135 -14.30 -12.13 20.98
N GLN A 136 -15.63 -12.23 20.87
CA GLN A 136 -16.30 -13.04 19.87
C GLN A 136 -16.00 -12.56 18.44
N ASP A 137 -15.90 -11.25 18.20
CA ASP A 137 -15.55 -10.69 16.90
C ASP A 137 -14.12 -11.11 16.47
N LEU A 138 -13.26 -11.43 17.42
CA LEU A 138 -11.87 -11.81 17.20
C LEU A 138 -11.62 -13.33 17.16
N GLU A 139 -12.65 -14.16 17.38
CA GLU A 139 -12.51 -15.62 17.38
C GLU A 139 -12.16 -16.18 15.99
N ALA A 140 -12.66 -15.55 14.93
CA ALA A 140 -12.40 -15.95 13.55
C ALA A 140 -10.93 -15.77 13.12
N TYR A 141 -10.16 -14.95 13.86
CA TYR A 141 -8.77 -14.64 13.53
C TYR A 141 -7.82 -15.50 14.37
N ALA A 142 -6.80 -16.05 13.71
CA ALA A 142 -5.75 -16.84 14.38
C ALA A 142 -4.79 -15.89 15.14
N LEU A 143 -5.28 -15.35 16.27
CA LEU A 143 -4.58 -14.41 17.15
C LEU A 143 -4.26 -15.03 18.50
N SER A 144 -3.14 -14.60 19.10
CA SER A 144 -2.86 -14.89 20.51
C SER A 144 -3.84 -14.15 21.41
N THR A 145 -4.02 -14.62 22.66
CA THR A 145 -4.84 -13.91 23.66
C THR A 145 -4.36 -12.48 23.88
N THR A 146 -3.04 -12.27 23.91
CA THR A 146 -2.44 -10.94 24.07
C THR A 146 -2.78 -10.04 22.89
N ASP A 147 -2.72 -10.52 21.63
CA ASP A 147 -3.04 -9.70 20.47
C ASP A 147 -4.53 -9.34 20.43
N LYS A 148 -5.39 -10.28 20.84
CA LYS A 148 -6.83 -9.98 21.01
C LYS A 148 -7.06 -8.86 22.03
N GLN A 149 -6.36 -8.88 23.17
CA GLN A 149 -6.44 -7.84 24.18
C GLN A 149 -5.97 -6.48 23.63
N ARG A 150 -4.86 -6.43 22.89
CA ARG A 150 -4.35 -5.22 22.26
C ARG A 150 -5.33 -4.59 21.26
N ILE A 151 -6.00 -5.43 20.46
CA ILE A 151 -7.04 -4.99 19.53
C ILE A 151 -8.27 -4.48 20.27
N LEU A 152 -8.68 -5.15 21.35
CA LEU A 152 -9.80 -4.71 22.17
C LEU A 152 -9.50 -3.39 22.89
N ALA A 153 -8.27 -3.19 23.38
CA ALA A 153 -7.85 -1.94 24.00
C ALA A 153 -7.99 -0.75 23.01
N PHE A 154 -7.63 -0.95 21.73
CA PHE A 154 -7.92 0.04 20.69
C PHE A 154 -9.41 0.35 20.59
N SER A 155 -10.24 -0.67 20.47
CA SER A 155 -11.69 -0.53 20.30
C SER A 155 -12.38 0.15 21.50
N GLN A 156 -11.87 -0.08 22.70
CA GLN A 156 -12.42 0.47 23.94
C GLN A 156 -11.92 1.87 24.28
N SER A 157 -10.97 2.41 23.50
CA SER A 157 -10.41 3.74 23.71
C SER A 157 -11.44 4.84 23.42
N ASP A 158 -11.35 5.97 24.14
CA ASP A 158 -12.19 7.14 23.90
C ASP A 158 -12.00 7.69 22.47
N ILE A 159 -10.77 7.61 21.94
CA ILE A 159 -10.46 8.08 20.58
C ILE A 159 -11.22 7.27 19.54
N TYR A 160 -11.19 5.94 19.62
CA TYR A 160 -11.92 5.11 18.67
C TYR A 160 -13.44 5.24 18.83
N GLN A 161 -13.94 5.35 20.08
CA GLN A 161 -15.36 5.57 20.33
C GLN A 161 -15.82 6.91 19.72
N GLN A 162 -15.03 7.95 19.81
CA GLN A 162 -15.30 9.21 19.09
C GLN A 162 -15.36 8.99 17.57
N CYS A 163 -14.45 8.21 17.00
CA CYS A 163 -14.44 7.91 15.58
C CYS A 163 -15.68 7.18 15.09
N LEU A 164 -16.35 6.37 15.93
CA LEU A 164 -17.59 5.65 15.56
C LEU A 164 -18.77 6.59 15.22
N SER A 165 -18.73 7.84 15.62
CA SER A 165 -19.71 8.86 15.24
C SER A 165 -19.34 9.63 13.96
N MET A 166 -18.23 9.27 13.31
CA MET A 166 -17.65 9.92 12.14
C MET A 166 -17.69 8.97 10.93
N GLU A 167 -17.43 9.50 9.73
CA GLU A 167 -17.21 8.67 8.55
C GLU A 167 -15.82 8.03 8.63
N ILE A 168 -15.77 6.70 8.64
CA ILE A 168 -14.53 5.93 8.81
C ILE A 168 -14.07 5.36 7.47
N HIS A 169 -12.81 5.59 7.13
CA HIS A 169 -12.11 4.98 6.02
C HIS A 169 -10.90 4.21 6.55
N LYS A 170 -10.66 3.03 6.00
CA LYS A 170 -9.50 2.18 6.30
C LYS A 170 -8.68 1.99 5.05
N GLU A 171 -7.36 1.88 5.20
CA GLU A 171 -6.42 1.79 4.07
C GLU A 171 -6.73 2.86 3.01
N PHE A 172 -6.87 4.13 3.47
CA PHE A 172 -7.28 5.25 2.62
C PHE A 172 -6.12 5.70 1.71
N PRO A 173 -6.19 5.41 0.39
CA PRO A 173 -5.16 5.84 -0.53
C PRO A 173 -5.31 7.32 -0.84
N PHE A 174 -4.21 8.05 -0.90
CA PHE A 174 -4.24 9.47 -1.25
C PHE A 174 -3.12 9.86 -2.21
N TYR A 175 -3.38 10.90 -2.97
CA TYR A 175 -2.41 11.60 -3.82
C TYR A 175 -2.70 13.10 -3.74
N VAL A 176 -1.67 13.88 -3.44
CA VAL A 176 -1.74 15.34 -3.39
C VAL A 176 -0.54 15.91 -4.13
N GLU A 177 -0.78 16.93 -4.94
CA GLU A 177 0.28 17.70 -5.58
C GLU A 177 0.12 19.18 -5.21
N GLN A 178 1.16 19.79 -4.65
CA GLN A 178 1.20 21.19 -4.29
C GLN A 178 2.59 21.78 -4.57
N ASN A 179 2.67 22.87 -5.34
CA ASN A 179 3.93 23.56 -5.68
C ASN A 179 5.00 22.65 -6.31
N GLY A 180 4.59 21.64 -7.08
CA GLY A 180 5.48 20.65 -7.68
C GLY A 180 5.94 19.53 -6.75
N GLU A 181 5.57 19.57 -5.47
CA GLU A 181 5.77 18.48 -4.52
C GLU A 181 4.60 17.49 -4.61
N ARG A 182 4.91 16.22 -4.75
CA ARG A 182 3.93 15.13 -4.83
C ARG A 182 3.99 14.30 -3.56
N ILE A 183 2.86 14.15 -2.89
CA ILE A 183 2.71 13.36 -1.69
C ILE A 183 1.70 12.25 -1.99
N THR A 184 2.10 11.01 -1.84
CA THR A 184 1.23 9.85 -2.05
C THR A 184 1.45 8.83 -0.93
N GLY A 185 0.44 8.03 -0.66
CA GLY A 185 0.52 6.99 0.36
C GLY A 185 -0.82 6.36 0.64
N THR A 186 -0.85 5.55 1.70
CA THR A 186 -2.07 4.95 2.25
C THR A 186 -2.10 5.23 3.74
N MET A 187 -3.22 5.69 4.25
CA MET A 187 -3.46 5.93 5.67
C MET A 187 -4.23 4.75 6.25
N ASP A 188 -3.72 4.14 7.32
CA ASP A 188 -4.30 2.92 7.90
C ASP A 188 -5.75 3.14 8.35
N PHE A 189 -5.99 4.24 9.06
CA PHE A 189 -7.32 4.58 9.59
C PHE A 189 -7.55 6.08 9.57
N LEU A 190 -8.66 6.49 9.00
CA LEU A 190 -9.08 7.88 8.90
C LEU A 190 -10.54 7.99 9.31
N ALA A 191 -10.87 8.84 10.28
CA ALA A 191 -12.23 9.18 10.64
C ALA A 191 -12.46 10.67 10.43
N MET A 192 -13.56 11.05 9.79
CA MET A 192 -13.83 12.45 9.50
C MET A 192 -15.29 12.82 9.68
N ASN A 193 -15.52 14.07 10.10
CA ASN A 193 -16.81 14.73 10.09
C ASN A 193 -16.68 16.12 9.45
N ASP A 194 -17.66 16.97 9.59
CA ASP A 194 -17.67 18.30 8.94
C ASP A 194 -16.48 19.18 9.36
N SER A 195 -15.99 19.08 10.58
CA SER A 195 -14.98 19.99 11.15
C SER A 195 -13.66 19.32 11.52
N ASN A 196 -13.64 18.02 11.73
CA ASN A 196 -12.48 17.32 12.28
C ASN A 196 -12.10 16.08 11.47
N ILE A 197 -10.81 15.78 11.48
CA ILE A 197 -10.21 14.56 10.97
C ILE A 197 -9.35 13.94 12.06
N ILE A 198 -9.55 12.65 12.31
CA ILE A 198 -8.71 11.83 13.18
C ILE A 198 -7.99 10.82 12.30
N LEU A 199 -6.67 10.92 12.26
CA LEU A 199 -5.77 10.00 11.57
C LEU A 199 -5.13 9.08 12.61
N ILE A 200 -5.18 7.77 12.39
CA ILE A 200 -4.52 6.78 13.24
C ILE A 200 -3.67 5.88 12.35
N ASP A 201 -2.43 5.70 12.72
CA ASP A 201 -1.46 4.84 12.05
C ASP A 201 -1.03 3.74 13.01
N TYR A 202 -1.11 2.48 12.60
CA TYR A 202 -0.91 1.32 13.48
C TYR A 202 0.56 0.95 13.59
N LYS A 203 1.06 0.76 14.81
CA LYS A 203 2.46 0.40 15.06
C LYS A 203 2.57 -0.84 15.94
N THR A 204 3.31 -1.81 15.45
CA THR A 204 3.57 -3.09 16.14
C THR A 204 4.96 -3.14 16.78
N ASP A 205 5.70 -2.03 16.76
CA ASP A 205 7.02 -1.92 17.37
C ASP A 205 6.97 -2.12 18.88
N ASN A 206 8.03 -2.73 19.40
CA ASN A 206 8.27 -2.88 20.84
C ASN A 206 9.26 -1.80 21.36
N ALA A 207 9.34 -0.64 20.70
CA ALA A 207 10.18 0.46 21.13
C ALA A 207 9.45 1.31 22.19
N PRO A 208 10.17 2.04 23.06
CA PRO A 208 9.55 3.01 23.97
C PRO A 208 8.69 4.04 23.19
N GLU A 209 7.63 4.53 23.81
CA GLU A 209 6.71 5.49 23.16
C GLU A 209 7.41 6.73 22.61
N ILE A 210 8.43 7.22 23.31
CA ILE A 210 9.21 8.38 22.86
C ILE A 210 9.95 8.10 21.55
N GLU A 211 10.46 6.88 21.36
CA GLU A 211 11.12 6.47 20.12
C GLU A 211 10.10 6.25 19.01
N ILE A 212 8.95 5.65 19.31
CA ILE A 212 7.83 5.51 18.37
C ILE A 212 7.42 6.90 17.88
N LYS A 213 7.22 7.85 18.79
CA LYS A 213 6.88 9.23 18.44
C LYS A 213 7.94 9.87 17.53
N GLN A 214 9.21 9.77 17.90
CA GLN A 214 10.30 10.35 17.10
C GLN A 214 10.39 9.73 15.71
N ARG A 215 10.29 8.39 15.61
CA ARG A 215 10.43 7.63 14.38
C ARG A 215 9.30 7.90 13.38
N TYR A 216 8.06 7.99 13.87
CA TYR A 216 6.87 8.08 13.01
C TYR A 216 6.29 9.49 12.86
N SER A 217 6.76 10.48 13.66
CA SER A 217 6.34 11.88 13.48
C SER A 217 6.56 12.42 12.07
N PRO A 218 7.66 12.16 11.35
CA PRO A 218 7.82 12.65 9.98
C PRO A 218 6.74 12.13 9.04
N GLN A 219 6.42 10.83 9.10
CA GLN A 219 5.38 10.21 8.29
C GLN A 219 4.00 10.83 8.58
N LEU A 220 3.61 10.86 9.85
CA LEU A 220 2.31 11.39 10.25
C LEU A 220 2.16 12.88 9.95
N LYS A 221 3.22 13.69 10.11
CA LYS A 221 3.22 15.09 9.69
C LYS A 221 3.04 15.25 8.18
N THR A 222 3.62 14.36 7.39
CA THR A 222 3.41 14.35 5.92
C THR A 222 1.96 14.04 5.58
N TYR A 223 1.34 13.07 6.27
CA TYR A 223 -0.07 12.76 6.10
C TYR A 223 -0.98 13.91 6.54
N MET A 224 -0.68 14.54 7.68
CA MET A 224 -1.40 15.74 8.15
C MET A 224 -1.33 16.87 7.12
N LYS A 225 -0.14 17.11 6.52
CA LYS A 225 0.04 18.11 5.44
C LYS A 225 -0.85 17.75 4.25
N ALA A 226 -0.87 16.51 3.81
CA ALA A 226 -1.72 16.06 2.71
C ALA A 226 -3.21 16.27 3.03
N LEU A 227 -3.65 15.89 4.23
CA LEU A 227 -5.04 16.07 4.68
C LEU A 227 -5.43 17.55 4.77
N SER A 228 -4.53 18.42 5.22
CA SER A 228 -4.79 19.88 5.27
C SER A 228 -4.91 20.50 3.88
N ILE A 229 -4.26 19.93 2.87
CA ILE A 229 -4.42 20.35 1.47
C ILE A 229 -5.76 19.85 0.92
N MET A 230 -6.12 18.59 1.19
CA MET A 230 -7.36 17.98 0.70
C MET A 230 -8.61 18.57 1.39
N TYR A 231 -8.48 18.91 2.66
CA TYR A 231 -9.57 19.37 3.52
C TYR A 231 -9.18 20.61 4.32
N PRO A 232 -9.03 21.78 3.68
CA PRO A 232 -8.44 22.98 4.29
C PRO A 232 -9.25 23.55 5.46
N ASN A 233 -10.52 23.18 5.59
CA ASN A 233 -11.44 23.67 6.63
C ASN A 233 -11.60 22.70 7.81
N LYS A 234 -10.84 21.59 7.85
CA LYS A 234 -10.96 20.59 8.92
C LYS A 234 -9.71 20.59 9.80
N GLU A 235 -9.92 20.48 11.12
CA GLU A 235 -8.83 20.26 12.08
C GLU A 235 -8.37 18.81 12.00
N VAL A 236 -7.05 18.60 11.84
CA VAL A 236 -6.45 17.26 11.73
C VAL A 236 -5.72 16.91 13.01
N LYS A 237 -6.11 15.81 13.64
CA LYS A 237 -5.39 15.20 14.78
C LYS A 237 -4.81 13.86 14.33
N ALA A 238 -3.53 13.62 14.60
CA ALA A 238 -2.84 12.41 14.19
C ALA A 238 -2.27 11.67 15.39
N TYR A 239 -2.44 10.35 15.36
CA TYR A 239 -1.99 9.43 16.39
C TYR A 239 -1.26 8.23 15.80
N ALA A 240 -0.18 7.80 16.44
CA ALA A 240 0.34 6.46 16.28
C ALA A 240 -0.29 5.57 17.36
N TYR A 241 -0.99 4.50 17.00
CA TYR A 241 -1.45 3.51 17.96
C TYR A 241 -0.41 2.42 18.11
N SER A 242 0.15 2.31 19.31
CA SER A 242 1.09 1.23 19.65
C SER A 242 0.33 0.03 20.20
N PHE A 243 0.35 -1.08 19.46
CA PHE A 243 -0.22 -2.34 19.95
C PHE A 243 0.53 -2.87 21.18
N HIS A 244 1.84 -2.63 21.25
CA HIS A 244 2.63 -3.10 22.38
C HIS A 244 2.28 -2.37 23.68
N HIS A 245 2.08 -1.07 23.61
CA HIS A 245 1.77 -0.21 24.77
C HIS A 245 0.26 -0.02 24.98
N GLU A 246 -0.57 -0.50 24.06
CA GLU A 246 -2.04 -0.32 24.08
C GLU A 246 -2.43 1.16 24.21
N SER A 247 -1.66 2.05 23.60
CA SER A 247 -1.78 3.50 23.78
C SER A 247 -1.75 4.28 22.45
N PHE A 248 -2.38 5.45 22.48
CA PHE A 248 -2.36 6.43 21.40
C PHE A 248 -1.32 7.50 21.68
N ILE A 249 -0.33 7.60 20.80
CA ILE A 249 0.77 8.56 20.88
C ILE A 249 0.43 9.71 19.93
N GLN A 250 0.05 10.86 20.47
CA GLN A 250 -0.28 12.05 19.68
C GLN A 250 0.98 12.70 19.07
N ILE A 251 0.86 13.13 17.81
CA ILE A 251 1.93 13.76 17.03
C ILE A 251 1.74 15.27 16.96
#